data_6d76f226e71cbdf677027e0afb67f976
#
_entry.id   6d76f226e71cbdf677027e0afb67f976
#
_cell.length_a   1.000
_cell.length_b   1.000
_cell.length_c   1.000
_cell.angle_alpha   90.00
_cell.angle_beta   90.00
_cell.angle_gamma   90.00
#
_symmetry.space_group_name_H-M   'P 1'
#
loop_
_entity.id
_entity.type
_entity.pdbx_description
1 polymer ?
#
loop_
_entity_poly.entity_id
_entity_poly.type
_entity_poly.pdbx_seq_one_letter_code
_entity_poly.pdbx_strand_id
1 'polypeptide(L)'
;MDGRASCLARYDIRLAPVTPEPPTRALLRLGAGEREAIALAQTLRADLVVMDDWDGREVALQRGLTVLGTLAVLDEAAARGLVELPDVLTRLQATNFRMPPEIVEMLLARDAARRQQHETRSS
;
A
#
# COMPACT_ATOMS: atom_id res chain seq x y z
N MET A 1 10.96 -26.51 6.48
CA MET A 1 10.29 -25.75 5.43
C MET A 1 9.54 -24.60 6.05
N ASP A 2 9.92 -23.41 5.70
CA ASP A 2 9.24 -22.23 6.22
C ASP A 2 7.92 -22.04 5.46
N GLY A 3 6.78 -22.12 6.16
CA GLY A 3 5.46 -21.89 5.59
C GLY A 3 5.28 -20.52 4.95
N ARG A 4 6.14 -19.55 5.33
CA ARG A 4 6.22 -18.22 4.72
C ARG A 4 6.66 -18.28 3.26
N ALA A 5 7.72 -19.04 2.97
CA ALA A 5 8.25 -19.12 1.61
C ALA A 5 7.21 -19.68 0.64
N SER A 6 6.45 -20.71 1.08
CA SER A 6 5.40 -21.31 0.27
C SER A 6 4.24 -20.35 0.00
N CYS A 7 3.82 -19.57 1.03
CA CYS A 7 2.74 -18.59 0.89
C CYS A 7 3.17 -17.43 -0.01
N LEU A 8 4.39 -16.94 0.15
CA LEU A 8 4.92 -15.82 -0.65
C LEU A 8 5.07 -16.19 -2.12
N ALA A 9 5.54 -17.41 -2.42
CA ALA A 9 5.71 -17.87 -3.79
C ALA A 9 4.38 -17.88 -4.56
N ARG A 10 3.28 -18.16 -3.88
CA ARG A 10 1.95 -18.22 -4.48
C ARG A 10 1.51 -16.87 -5.09
N TYR A 11 1.99 -15.75 -4.53
CA TYR A 11 1.64 -14.40 -4.96
C TYR A 11 2.78 -13.66 -5.64
N ASP A 12 3.82 -14.39 -6.05
CA ASP A 12 5.05 -13.81 -6.62
C ASP A 12 5.68 -12.75 -5.68
N ILE A 13 5.57 -12.97 -4.38
CA ILE A 13 6.19 -12.13 -3.37
C ILE A 13 7.56 -12.68 -3.04
N ARG A 14 8.57 -11.82 -3.10
CA ARG A 14 9.95 -12.21 -2.84
C ARG A 14 10.52 -11.49 -1.64
N LEU A 15 11.32 -12.23 -0.86
CA LEU A 15 12.11 -11.62 0.20
C LEU A 15 13.43 -11.16 -0.41
N ALA A 16 13.81 -9.93 -0.13
CA ALA A 16 15.06 -9.39 -0.61
C ALA A 16 15.93 -8.96 0.58
N PRO A 17 17.25 -9.24 0.54
CA PRO A 17 18.13 -8.79 1.61
C PRO A 17 18.30 -7.27 1.56
N VAL A 18 18.35 -6.65 2.74
CA VAL A 18 18.59 -5.22 2.87
C VAL A 18 20.01 -4.99 3.38
N THR A 19 20.75 -4.14 2.67
CA THR A 19 22.06 -3.72 3.13
C THR A 19 21.86 -2.58 4.14
N PRO A 20 22.31 -2.75 5.40
CA PRO A 20 22.16 -1.68 6.38
C PRO A 20 22.94 -0.44 5.96
N GLU A 21 22.28 0.70 5.95
CA GLU A 21 22.93 1.99 5.78
C GLU A 21 22.95 2.72 7.12
N PRO A 22 23.96 3.56 7.35
CA PRO A 22 23.96 4.41 8.53
C PRO A 22 22.70 5.29 8.52
N PRO A 23 21.89 5.29 9.59
CA PRO A 23 20.66 6.06 9.57
C PRO A 23 20.94 7.56 9.59
N THR A 24 20.31 8.29 8.66
CA THR A 24 20.25 9.74 8.71
C THR A 24 19.31 10.17 9.84
N ARG A 25 19.37 11.44 10.22
CA ARG A 25 18.52 11.98 11.28
C ARG A 25 17.04 11.74 11.02
N ALA A 26 16.62 11.87 9.75
CA ALA A 26 15.24 11.61 9.34
C ALA A 26 14.85 10.14 9.53
N LEU A 27 15.77 9.22 9.20
CA LEU A 27 15.53 7.78 9.33
C LEU A 27 15.46 7.31 10.78
N LEU A 28 16.10 8.03 11.71
CA LEU A 28 16.07 7.66 13.13
C LEU A 28 14.67 7.76 13.76
N ARG A 29 13.76 8.53 13.15
CA ARG A 29 12.37 8.64 13.62
C ARG A 29 11.52 7.44 13.21
N LEU A 30 12.01 6.65 12.26
CA LEU A 30 11.26 5.55 11.70
C LEU A 30 11.56 4.24 12.42
N GLY A 31 10.59 3.32 12.38
CA GLY A 31 10.82 1.94 12.79
C GLY A 31 11.78 1.24 11.83
N ALA A 32 12.34 0.13 12.28
CA ALA A 32 13.29 -0.65 11.48
C ALA A 32 12.68 -1.11 10.15
N GLY A 33 11.42 -1.53 10.16
CA GLY A 33 10.74 -1.99 8.95
C GLY A 33 10.61 -0.90 7.89
N GLU A 34 10.22 0.31 8.29
CA GLU A 34 10.09 1.44 7.38
C GLU A 34 11.44 1.87 6.81
N ARG A 35 12.49 1.90 7.64
CA ARG A 35 13.85 2.22 7.19
C ARG A 35 14.34 1.22 6.15
N GLU A 36 14.14 -0.06 6.43
CA GLU A 36 14.55 -1.14 5.53
C GLU A 36 13.79 -1.11 4.22
N ALA A 37 12.47 -0.83 4.27
CA ALA A 37 11.65 -0.72 3.08
C ALA A 37 12.13 0.41 2.17
N ILE A 38 12.45 1.58 2.74
CA ILE A 38 12.95 2.72 1.98
C ILE A 38 14.31 2.41 1.37
N ALA A 39 15.23 1.85 2.16
CA ALA A 39 16.55 1.48 1.67
C ALA A 39 16.48 0.46 0.53
N LEU A 40 15.63 -0.54 0.67
CA LEU A 40 15.41 -1.56 -0.35
C LEU A 40 14.83 -0.96 -1.62
N ALA A 41 13.82 -0.09 -1.49
CA ALA A 41 13.20 0.56 -2.63
C ALA A 41 14.20 1.39 -3.42
N GLN A 42 15.10 2.10 -2.75
CA GLN A 42 16.16 2.86 -3.40
C GLN A 42 17.17 1.96 -4.10
N THR A 43 17.58 0.88 -3.44
CA THR A 43 18.54 -0.08 -3.99
C THR A 43 18.01 -0.76 -5.24
N LEU A 44 16.75 -1.18 -5.22
CA LEU A 44 16.10 -1.88 -6.33
C LEU A 44 15.54 -0.92 -7.38
N ARG A 45 15.57 0.37 -7.14
CA ARG A 45 14.90 1.38 -7.98
C ARG A 45 13.44 1.01 -8.20
N ALA A 46 12.76 0.72 -7.09
CA ALA A 46 11.37 0.30 -7.12
C ALA A 46 10.47 1.37 -7.73
N ASP A 47 9.49 0.94 -8.49
CA ASP A 47 8.50 1.83 -9.09
C ASP A 47 7.56 2.41 -8.05
N LEU A 48 7.36 1.67 -6.95
CA LEU A 48 6.35 2.01 -5.96
C LEU A 48 6.70 1.38 -4.60
N VAL A 49 6.45 2.11 -3.53
CA VAL A 49 6.54 1.60 -2.15
C VAL A 49 5.13 1.65 -1.55
N VAL A 50 4.71 0.56 -0.93
CA VAL A 50 3.46 0.55 -0.16
C VAL A 50 3.81 0.75 1.31
N MET A 51 3.28 1.82 1.89
CA MET A 51 3.61 2.20 3.27
C MET A 51 2.47 3.02 3.87
N ASP A 52 1.99 2.62 5.05
CA ASP A 52 0.90 3.31 5.73
C ASP A 52 1.40 4.30 6.79
N ASP A 53 2.60 4.09 7.32
CA ASP A 53 3.16 4.96 8.33
C ASP A 53 3.40 6.37 7.78
N TRP A 54 2.86 7.39 8.46
CA TRP A 54 2.93 8.77 7.99
C TRP A 54 4.36 9.28 7.88
N ASP A 55 5.18 9.06 8.92
CA ASP A 55 6.56 9.52 8.91
C ASP A 55 7.38 8.81 7.84
N GLY A 56 7.15 7.51 7.68
CA GLY A 56 7.79 6.72 6.63
C GLY A 56 7.44 7.21 5.24
N ARG A 57 6.16 7.52 5.00
CA ARG A 57 5.70 8.04 3.72
C ARG A 57 6.36 9.38 3.39
N GLU A 58 6.44 10.26 4.38
CA GLU A 58 7.06 11.58 4.20
C GLU A 58 8.53 11.44 3.81
N VAL A 59 9.29 10.61 4.52
CA VAL A 59 10.71 10.37 4.22
C VAL A 59 10.88 9.75 2.83
N ALA A 60 10.06 8.77 2.49
CA ALA A 60 10.10 8.13 1.18
C ALA A 60 9.83 9.12 0.05
N LEU A 61 8.84 10.00 0.22
CA LEU A 61 8.54 11.06 -0.75
C LEU A 61 9.71 12.04 -0.90
N GLN A 62 10.34 12.44 0.20
CA GLN A 62 11.50 13.32 0.17
C GLN A 62 12.69 12.70 -0.58
N ARG A 63 12.76 11.38 -0.62
CA ARG A 63 13.79 10.64 -1.35
C ARG A 63 13.41 10.32 -2.79
N GLY A 64 12.33 10.91 -3.27
CA GLY A 64 11.88 10.74 -4.66
C GLY A 64 11.17 9.43 -4.96
N LEU A 65 10.75 8.70 -3.92
CA LEU A 65 10.01 7.46 -4.11
C LEU A 65 8.52 7.74 -4.28
N THR A 66 7.85 6.93 -5.08
CA THR A 66 6.39 6.94 -5.18
C THR A 66 5.83 6.05 -4.08
N VAL A 67 4.88 6.58 -3.29
CA VAL A 67 4.35 5.87 -2.12
C VAL A 67 2.83 5.78 -2.20
N LEU A 68 2.30 4.59 -1.92
CA LEU A 68 0.86 4.37 -1.74
C LEU A 68 0.61 3.73 -0.38
N GLY A 69 -0.51 4.09 0.25
CA GLY A 69 -1.01 3.38 1.43
C GLY A 69 -1.91 2.22 1.04
N THR A 70 -2.29 1.39 2.00
CA THR A 70 -3.15 0.22 1.78
C THR A 70 -4.49 0.61 1.14
N LEU A 71 -5.13 1.69 1.61
CA LEU A 71 -6.42 2.12 1.07
C LEU A 71 -6.32 2.52 -0.40
N ALA A 72 -5.23 3.18 -0.79
CA ALA A 72 -5.01 3.55 -2.18
C ALA A 72 -4.80 2.32 -3.08
N VAL A 73 -4.12 1.29 -2.57
CA VAL A 73 -3.94 0.03 -3.29
C VAL A 73 -5.29 -0.65 -3.52
N LEU A 74 -6.14 -0.68 -2.49
CA LEU A 74 -7.48 -1.27 -2.60
C LEU A 74 -8.38 -0.49 -3.57
N ASP A 75 -8.30 0.83 -3.55
CA ASP A 75 -9.04 1.69 -4.47
C ASP A 75 -8.62 1.43 -5.93
N GLU A 76 -7.33 1.33 -6.19
CA GLU A 76 -6.81 1.01 -7.51
C GLU A 76 -7.22 -0.40 -7.96
N ALA A 77 -7.19 -1.37 -7.05
CA ALA A 77 -7.65 -2.73 -7.34
C ALA A 77 -9.13 -2.74 -7.72
N ALA A 78 -9.95 -1.96 -7.02
CA ALA A 78 -11.37 -1.83 -7.33
C ALA A 78 -11.59 -1.15 -8.69
N ALA A 79 -10.80 -0.13 -9.01
CA ALA A 79 -10.85 0.55 -10.30
C ALA A 79 -10.54 -0.40 -11.46
N ARG A 80 -9.70 -1.40 -11.22
CA ARG A 80 -9.35 -2.42 -12.20
C ARG A 80 -10.29 -3.64 -12.20
N GLY A 81 -11.34 -3.60 -11.38
CA GLY A 81 -12.30 -4.71 -11.28
C GLY A 81 -11.77 -5.96 -10.57
N LEU A 82 -10.68 -5.83 -9.84
CA LEU A 82 -10.06 -6.96 -9.15
C LEU A 82 -10.70 -7.28 -7.81
N VAL A 83 -11.34 -6.30 -7.17
CA VAL A 83 -12.00 -6.45 -5.88
C VAL A 83 -13.29 -5.62 -5.86
N GLU A 84 -14.19 -5.99 -4.95
CA GLU A 84 -15.37 -5.17 -4.62
C GLU A 84 -15.02 -4.28 -3.44
N LEU A 85 -14.93 -2.97 -3.66
CA LEU A 85 -14.43 -2.05 -2.66
C LEU A 85 -15.22 -2.06 -1.34
N PRO A 86 -16.57 -2.03 -1.35
CA PRO A 86 -17.31 -2.10 -0.09
C PRO A 86 -17.02 -3.36 0.71
N ASP A 87 -16.86 -4.49 0.05
CA ASP A 87 -16.56 -5.78 0.70
C ASP A 87 -15.17 -5.76 1.34
N VAL A 88 -14.14 -5.36 0.59
CA VAL A 88 -12.77 -5.36 1.13
C VAL A 88 -12.59 -4.34 2.25
N LEU A 89 -13.28 -3.18 2.18
CA LEU A 89 -13.25 -2.21 3.26
C LEU A 89 -13.92 -2.75 4.53
N THR A 90 -15.04 -3.45 4.38
CA THR A 90 -15.72 -4.11 5.52
C THR A 90 -14.81 -5.13 6.17
N ARG A 91 -14.13 -5.94 5.37
CA ARG A 91 -13.17 -6.94 5.88
C ARG A 91 -11.99 -6.28 6.58
N LEU A 92 -11.50 -5.17 6.05
CA LEU A 92 -10.40 -4.43 6.66
C LEU A 92 -10.82 -3.80 7.99
N GLN A 93 -12.06 -3.29 8.09
CA GLN A 93 -12.62 -2.75 9.34
C GLN A 93 -12.69 -3.80 10.46
N ALA A 94 -12.83 -5.07 10.11
CA ALA A 94 -12.83 -6.16 11.09
C ALA A 94 -11.46 -6.41 11.72
N THR A 95 -10.42 -5.81 11.17
CA THR A 95 -9.05 -5.86 11.70
C THR A 95 -8.77 -4.62 12.55
N ASN A 96 -7.55 -4.51 13.08
CA ASN A 96 -7.12 -3.33 13.81
C ASN A 96 -6.57 -2.20 12.92
N PHE A 97 -6.76 -2.31 11.60
CA PHE A 97 -6.32 -1.27 10.67
C PHE A 97 -7.14 0.01 10.87
N ARG A 98 -6.48 1.14 10.98
CA ARG A 98 -7.15 2.44 11.16
C ARG A 98 -7.65 2.97 9.83
N MET A 99 -8.97 3.24 9.78
CA MET A 99 -9.61 3.83 8.62
C MET A 99 -10.38 5.09 9.05
N PRO A 100 -9.86 6.29 8.72
CA PRO A 100 -10.61 7.52 8.99
C PRO A 100 -11.95 7.50 8.23
N PRO A 101 -13.08 7.78 8.91
CA PRO A 101 -14.40 7.71 8.26
C PRO A 101 -14.52 8.57 7.01
N GLU A 102 -13.91 9.75 7.00
CA GLU A 102 -13.95 10.66 5.86
C GLU A 102 -13.28 10.06 4.61
N ILE A 103 -12.19 9.33 4.82
CA ILE A 103 -11.47 8.68 3.72
C ILE A 103 -12.31 7.53 3.17
N VAL A 104 -12.93 6.74 4.04
CA VAL A 104 -13.80 5.62 3.64
C VAL A 104 -14.97 6.15 2.81
N GLU A 105 -15.64 7.20 3.27
CA GLU A 105 -16.75 7.82 2.54
C GLU A 105 -16.31 8.32 1.16
N MET A 106 -15.15 8.98 1.08
CA MET A 106 -14.61 9.46 -0.18
C MET A 106 -14.34 8.30 -1.15
N LEU A 107 -13.73 7.23 -0.67
CA LEU A 107 -13.40 6.06 -1.49
C LEU A 107 -14.66 5.37 -2.01
N LEU A 108 -15.66 5.19 -1.16
CA LEU A 108 -16.94 4.59 -1.55
C LEU A 108 -17.68 5.45 -2.56
N ALA A 109 -17.64 6.77 -2.41
CA ALA A 109 -18.27 7.68 -3.36
C ALA A 109 -17.58 7.61 -4.73
N ARG A 110 -16.27 7.54 -4.77
CA ARG A 110 -15.50 7.38 -6.02
C ARG A 110 -15.82 6.04 -6.69
N ASP A 111 -15.90 4.98 -5.90
CA ASP A 111 -16.23 3.66 -6.40
C ASP A 111 -17.63 3.62 -7.03
N ALA A 112 -18.61 4.21 -6.36
CA ALA A 112 -19.99 4.31 -6.88
C ALA A 112 -20.04 5.10 -8.19
N ALA A 113 -19.29 6.21 -8.27
CA ALA A 113 -19.21 7.02 -9.48
C ALA A 113 -18.60 6.24 -10.65
N ARG A 114 -17.54 5.47 -10.40
CA ARG A 114 -16.93 4.61 -11.41
C ARG A 114 -17.91 3.56 -11.96
N ARG A 115 -18.70 2.96 -11.07
CA ARG A 115 -19.69 1.95 -11.45
C ARG A 115 -20.76 2.54 -12.34
N GLN A 116 -21.26 3.72 -12.00
CA GLN A 116 -22.26 4.43 -12.80
C GLN A 116 -21.74 4.75 -14.20
N GLN A 117 -20.50 5.24 -14.30
CA GLN A 117 -19.88 5.52 -15.59
C GLN A 117 -19.73 4.26 -16.44
N HIS A 118 -19.39 3.14 -15.81
CA HIS A 118 -19.24 1.87 -16.50
C HIS A 118 -20.58 1.35 -17.03
N GLU A 119 -21.64 1.44 -16.23
CA GLU A 119 -22.99 1.05 -16.64
C GLU A 119 -23.49 1.92 -17.80
N THR A 120 -23.25 3.22 -17.75
CA THR A 120 -23.65 4.14 -18.81
C THR A 120 -22.93 3.85 -20.12
N ARG A 121 -21.66 3.41 -20.06
CA ARG A 121 -20.89 3.05 -21.25
C ARG A 121 -21.30 1.70 -21.85
N SER A 122 -21.86 0.81 -21.03
CA SER A 122 -22.25 -0.53 -21.45
C SER A 122 -23.63 -0.62 -22.10
N SER A 123 -24.41 0.45 -22.02
CA SER A 123 -25.78 0.48 -22.58
C SER A 123 -25.86 1.14 -23.96
#